data_96e7dc4ce1c832c6506b837bf480cd06
#
_entry.id   96e7dc4ce1c832c6506b837bf480cd06
#
_cell.length_a   1.000
_cell.length_b   1.000
_cell.length_c   1.000
_cell.angle_alpha   90.00
_cell.angle_beta   90.00
_cell.angle_gamma   90.00
#
_symmetry.space_group_name_H-M   'P 1'
#
loop_
_entity.id
_entity.type
_entity.pdbx_description
1 polymer ?
#
loop_
_entity_poly.entity_id
_entity_poly.type
_entity_poly.pdbx_seq_one_letter_code
_entity_poly.pdbx_strand_id
1 'polypeptide(L)'
;QAPEPSKPTVQPDHQAPSAAPVAAQAFPESEAPFPPGAQPSFSYDDELILQVETAKREMSDTMIAYGTRSGIYIPFGALTRFLDLSIAVSDDGHFASGWFLSADRTITINLREGKMILSGKETALERGEAIAFDGELYLRAEHFAKIFPLRLNTNLRAQVLHIETLEEFPYAQRLARERARELLEGRKGGGQ
;
A
#
# COMPACT_ATOMS: atom_id res chain seq x y z
N GLN A 1 -16.82 22.97 -73.02
CA GLN A 1 -16.55 23.79 -71.84
C GLN A 1 -16.93 22.98 -70.61
N ALA A 2 -15.95 22.39 -69.98
CA ALA A 2 -16.11 21.67 -68.73
C ALA A 2 -15.76 22.60 -67.57
N PRO A 3 -16.48 22.60 -66.45
CA PRO A 3 -16.08 23.26 -65.22
C PRO A 3 -15.15 22.36 -64.39
N GLU A 4 -14.11 22.96 -63.88
CA GLU A 4 -13.11 22.35 -62.97
C GLU A 4 -13.75 21.84 -61.69
N PRO A 5 -13.25 20.73 -61.11
CA PRO A 5 -13.64 20.30 -59.78
C PRO A 5 -12.79 21.00 -58.72
N SER A 6 -13.50 21.56 -57.74
CA SER A 6 -12.94 22.18 -56.55
C SER A 6 -12.20 21.16 -55.68
N LYS A 7 -11.00 21.51 -55.25
CA LYS A 7 -10.20 20.77 -54.28
C LYS A 7 -10.84 20.82 -52.89
N PRO A 8 -10.92 19.73 -52.15
CA PRO A 8 -11.21 19.76 -50.73
C PRO A 8 -9.98 20.20 -49.94
N THR A 9 -10.14 21.24 -49.16
CA THR A 9 -9.17 21.71 -48.18
C THR A 9 -9.11 20.71 -47.01
N VAL A 10 -7.98 20.06 -46.85
CA VAL A 10 -7.71 19.22 -45.68
C VAL A 10 -7.20 20.15 -44.57
N GLN A 11 -8.02 20.30 -43.54
CA GLN A 11 -7.55 20.86 -42.24
C GLN A 11 -6.77 19.79 -41.49
N PRO A 12 -5.60 20.08 -40.95
CA PRO A 12 -4.96 19.19 -40.00
C PRO A 12 -5.58 19.40 -38.62
N ASP A 13 -6.39 18.45 -38.21
CA ASP A 13 -6.80 18.30 -36.80
C ASP A 13 -5.56 17.90 -35.98
N HIS A 14 -4.96 18.90 -35.37
CA HIS A 14 -4.06 18.66 -34.23
C HIS A 14 -4.88 18.51 -32.98
N GLN A 15 -5.47 17.32 -32.83
CA GLN A 15 -5.97 16.88 -31.55
C GLN A 15 -4.80 16.37 -30.72
N ALA A 16 -4.31 17.23 -29.83
CA ALA A 16 -3.42 16.81 -28.77
C ALA A 16 -4.11 15.70 -27.94
N PRO A 17 -3.40 14.63 -27.56
CA PRO A 17 -4.00 13.64 -26.66
C PRO A 17 -4.22 14.33 -25.32
N SER A 18 -5.49 14.61 -25.03
CA SER A 18 -5.93 14.96 -23.70
C SER A 18 -5.58 13.80 -22.79
N ALA A 19 -4.61 14.00 -21.90
CA ALA A 19 -4.34 13.07 -20.82
C ALA A 19 -5.63 12.96 -20.00
N ALA A 20 -6.36 11.89 -20.19
CA ALA A 20 -7.47 11.54 -19.33
C ALA A 20 -6.93 11.43 -17.89
N PRO A 21 -7.58 12.03 -16.90
CA PRO A 21 -7.21 11.80 -15.51
C PRO A 21 -7.30 10.29 -15.27
N VAL A 22 -6.25 9.72 -14.71
CA VAL A 22 -6.28 8.35 -14.24
C VAL A 22 -7.45 8.28 -13.27
N ALA A 23 -8.55 7.69 -13.72
CA ALA A 23 -9.72 7.50 -12.89
C ALA A 23 -9.26 6.73 -11.66
N ALA A 24 -9.45 7.33 -10.50
CA ALA A 24 -9.34 6.62 -9.24
C ALA A 24 -10.17 5.34 -9.41
N GLN A 25 -9.52 4.18 -9.43
CA GLN A 25 -10.22 2.91 -9.57
C GLN A 25 -11.15 2.81 -8.37
N ALA A 26 -12.46 2.95 -8.63
CA ALA A 26 -13.47 2.76 -7.61
C ALA A 26 -13.33 1.33 -7.09
N PHE A 27 -13.21 1.18 -5.79
CA PHE A 27 -13.26 -0.14 -5.17
C PHE A 27 -14.60 -0.79 -5.54
N PRO A 28 -14.63 -2.09 -5.86
CA PRO A 28 -15.87 -2.77 -6.18
C PRO A 28 -16.86 -2.61 -5.02
N GLU A 29 -18.01 -2.04 -5.33
CA GLU A 29 -19.11 -1.94 -4.36
C GLU A 29 -19.50 -3.33 -3.90
N SER A 30 -19.67 -3.45 -2.61
CA SER A 30 -19.95 -4.68 -1.90
C SER A 30 -21.28 -5.29 -2.32
N GLU A 31 -21.27 -6.23 -3.25
CA GLU A 31 -22.42 -7.10 -3.48
C GLU A 31 -22.26 -8.44 -2.77
N ALA A 32 -23.22 -8.73 -1.92
CA ALA A 32 -23.58 -9.95 -1.23
C ALA A 32 -22.79 -10.32 0.03
N PRO A 33 -23.52 -10.63 1.10
CA PRO A 33 -22.92 -11.18 2.31
C PRO A 33 -22.37 -12.58 2.04
N PHE A 34 -21.16 -12.83 2.55
CA PHE A 34 -20.61 -14.18 2.57
C PHE A 34 -21.58 -15.16 3.22
N PRO A 35 -21.63 -16.41 2.74
CA PRO A 35 -22.36 -17.43 3.47
C PRO A 35 -21.84 -17.51 4.91
N PRO A 36 -22.70 -17.79 5.89
CA PRO A 36 -22.34 -17.81 7.31
C PRO A 36 -21.42 -19.00 7.62
N GLY A 37 -20.17 -18.83 7.36
CA GLY A 37 -19.09 -19.61 7.93
C GLY A 37 -18.25 -18.63 8.71
N ALA A 38 -18.08 -18.85 10.02
CA ALA A 38 -17.37 -17.93 10.88
C ALA A 38 -16.07 -17.48 10.23
N GLN A 39 -16.02 -16.23 9.80
CA GLN A 39 -14.79 -15.58 9.36
C GLN A 39 -13.85 -15.59 10.57
N PRO A 40 -12.57 -15.91 10.40
CA PRO A 40 -11.62 -15.70 11.46
C PRO A 40 -11.68 -14.24 11.88
N SER A 41 -11.93 -13.97 13.12
CA SER A 41 -11.98 -12.63 13.70
C SER A 41 -11.06 -12.56 14.89
N PHE A 42 -10.59 -11.36 15.20
CA PHE A 42 -9.77 -11.11 16.38
C PHE A 42 -10.65 -10.93 17.62
N SER A 43 -10.10 -11.30 18.77
CA SER A 43 -10.59 -10.88 20.07
C SER A 43 -9.83 -9.66 20.55
N TYR A 44 -10.43 -8.84 21.40
CA TYR A 44 -9.72 -7.74 22.05
C TYR A 44 -8.54 -8.24 22.91
N ASP A 45 -8.60 -9.46 23.41
CA ASP A 45 -7.49 -10.10 24.16
C ASP A 45 -6.28 -10.42 23.29
N ASP A 46 -6.46 -10.47 21.98
CA ASP A 46 -5.39 -10.69 21.01
C ASP A 46 -4.65 -9.40 20.61
N GLU A 47 -5.13 -8.24 21.07
CA GLU A 47 -4.59 -6.93 20.70
C GLU A 47 -3.16 -6.74 21.20
N LEU A 48 -2.30 -6.27 20.29
CA LEU A 48 -0.92 -5.93 20.56
C LEU A 48 -0.65 -4.49 20.12
N ILE A 49 -0.19 -3.67 21.02
CA ILE A 49 0.27 -2.33 20.69
C ILE A 49 1.77 -2.44 20.38
N LEU A 50 2.13 -2.30 19.11
CA LEU A 50 3.50 -2.41 18.66
C LEU A 50 4.08 -1.03 18.33
N GLN A 51 5.26 -0.76 18.87
CA GLN A 51 6.10 0.31 18.36
C GLN A 51 6.75 -0.17 17.06
N VAL A 52 6.45 0.49 15.96
CA VAL A 52 7.00 0.17 14.65
C VAL A 52 8.14 1.12 14.36
N GLU A 53 9.29 0.58 13.99
CA GLU A 53 10.47 1.40 13.68
C GLU A 53 11.24 0.83 12.48
N THR A 54 11.88 1.72 11.73
CA THR A 54 12.82 1.34 10.68
C THR A 54 14.14 0.89 11.26
N ALA A 55 14.95 0.15 10.50
CA ALA A 55 16.19 -0.47 10.96
C ALA A 55 17.17 0.52 11.63
N LYS A 56 17.23 1.76 11.15
CA LYS A 56 18.08 2.81 11.72
C LYS A 56 17.33 3.73 12.69
N ARG A 57 16.13 3.36 13.10
CA ARG A 57 15.23 4.19 13.92
C ARG A 57 15.00 5.61 13.35
N GLU A 58 15.07 5.73 12.03
CA GLU A 58 14.85 7.01 11.34
C GLU A 58 13.39 7.45 11.39
N MET A 59 12.49 6.49 11.48
CA MET A 59 11.04 6.69 11.69
C MET A 59 10.53 5.70 12.74
N SER A 60 9.56 6.13 13.51
CA SER A 60 8.81 5.28 14.41
C SER A 60 7.35 5.71 14.48
N ASP A 61 6.47 4.76 14.73
CA ASP A 61 5.04 4.96 14.93
C ASP A 61 4.49 3.84 15.82
N THR A 62 3.26 3.98 16.25
CA THR A 62 2.57 2.97 17.04
C THR A 62 1.44 2.38 16.21
N MET A 63 1.36 1.06 16.16
CA MET A 63 0.31 0.33 15.44
C MET A 63 -0.36 -0.69 16.33
N ILE A 64 -1.66 -0.89 16.09
CA ILE A 64 -2.42 -1.98 16.70
C ILE A 64 -2.31 -3.20 15.79
N ALA A 65 -1.71 -4.25 16.31
CA ALA A 65 -1.63 -5.57 15.70
C ALA A 65 -2.44 -6.58 16.51
N TYR A 66 -2.57 -7.80 16.01
CA TYR A 66 -3.23 -8.89 16.71
C TYR A 66 -2.38 -10.13 16.74
N GLY A 67 -2.18 -10.71 17.93
CA GLY A 67 -1.45 -11.94 18.12
C GLY A 67 -2.39 -13.11 18.43
N THR A 68 -2.49 -14.05 17.52
CA THR A 68 -3.30 -15.25 17.66
C THR A 68 -2.42 -16.50 17.69
N ARG A 69 -3.02 -17.67 17.91
CA ARG A 69 -2.31 -18.94 17.78
C ARG A 69 -1.78 -19.18 16.36
N SER A 70 -2.41 -18.57 15.37
CA SER A 70 -2.00 -18.69 13.96
C SER A 70 -0.84 -17.77 13.58
N GLY A 71 -0.49 -16.81 14.43
CA GLY A 71 0.59 -15.86 14.20
C GLY A 71 0.22 -14.43 14.54
N ILE A 72 1.09 -13.51 14.14
CA ILE A 72 0.92 -12.08 14.35
C ILE A 72 0.38 -11.47 13.05
N TYR A 73 -0.68 -10.69 13.19
CA TYR A 73 -1.33 -9.96 12.11
C TYR A 73 -1.04 -8.48 12.22
N ILE A 74 -0.44 -7.95 11.17
CA ILE A 74 -0.02 -6.54 11.08
C ILE A 74 -1.03 -5.77 10.21
N PRO A 75 -1.43 -4.54 10.60
CA PRO A 75 -2.34 -3.71 9.83
C PRO A 75 -1.68 -3.29 8.51
N PHE A 76 -2.17 -3.83 7.40
CA PHE A 76 -1.60 -3.63 6.07
C PHE A 76 -1.68 -2.16 5.61
N GLY A 77 -2.84 -1.52 5.77
CA GLY A 77 -3.01 -0.13 5.41
C GLY A 77 -2.13 0.81 6.23
N ALA A 78 -2.03 0.59 7.54
CA ALA A 78 -1.19 1.39 8.42
C ALA A 78 0.29 1.23 8.06
N LEU A 79 0.76 0.01 7.82
CA LEU A 79 2.16 -0.24 7.49
C LEU A 79 2.55 0.34 6.12
N THR A 80 1.69 0.19 5.11
CA THR A 80 1.95 0.74 3.78
C THR A 80 1.97 2.28 3.79
N ARG A 81 1.11 2.92 4.58
CA ARG A 81 1.16 4.38 4.80
C ARG A 81 2.43 4.81 5.52
N PHE A 82 2.84 4.08 6.55
CA PHE A 82 4.09 4.34 7.28
C PHE A 82 5.32 4.30 6.35
N LEU A 83 5.33 3.41 5.38
CA LEU A 83 6.41 3.27 4.38
C LEU A 83 6.25 4.19 3.16
N ASP A 84 5.24 5.06 3.14
CA ASP A 84 4.89 5.95 2.01
C ASP A 84 4.59 5.20 0.70
N LEU A 85 4.00 4.03 0.77
CA LEU A 85 3.61 3.24 -0.41
C LEU A 85 2.27 3.72 -0.97
N SER A 86 2.13 3.68 -2.29
CA SER A 86 0.92 4.08 -3.02
C SER A 86 -0.11 2.95 -3.06
N ILE A 87 -0.53 2.50 -1.89
CA ILE A 87 -1.50 1.43 -1.71
C ILE A 87 -2.64 1.94 -0.85
N ALA A 88 -3.88 1.67 -1.27
CA ALA A 88 -5.08 2.02 -0.54
C ALA A 88 -5.82 0.75 -0.10
N VAL A 89 -6.41 0.80 1.08
CA VAL A 89 -7.28 -0.23 1.63
C VAL A 89 -8.71 0.30 1.65
N SER A 90 -9.68 -0.52 1.27
CA SER A 90 -11.10 -0.15 1.33
C SER A 90 -11.56 0.07 2.77
N ASP A 91 -12.65 0.85 2.94
CA ASP A 91 -13.17 1.22 4.26
C ASP A 91 -13.60 0.02 5.11
N ASP A 92 -13.96 -1.09 4.48
CA ASP A 92 -14.33 -2.35 5.14
C ASP A 92 -13.14 -3.31 5.36
N GLY A 93 -11.94 -2.97 4.88
CA GLY A 93 -10.75 -3.78 5.02
C GLY A 93 -10.68 -5.03 4.13
N HIS A 94 -11.64 -5.26 3.23
CA HIS A 94 -11.69 -6.47 2.40
C HIS A 94 -10.91 -6.36 1.09
N PHE A 95 -10.53 -5.17 0.69
CA PHE A 95 -9.85 -4.93 -0.57
C PHE A 95 -8.69 -3.95 -0.40
N ALA A 96 -7.57 -4.26 -1.03
CA ALA A 96 -6.43 -3.36 -1.13
C ALA A 96 -5.90 -3.34 -2.56
N SER A 97 -5.47 -2.19 -3.04
CA SER A 97 -4.93 -2.03 -4.38
C SER A 97 -3.94 -0.89 -4.45
N GLY A 98 -2.95 -1.03 -5.30
CA GLY A 98 -1.97 0.01 -5.58
C GLY A 98 -0.69 -0.52 -6.19
N TRP A 99 0.38 0.20 -5.97
CA TRP A 99 1.72 -0.15 -6.42
C TRP A 99 2.77 0.26 -5.37
N PHE A 100 3.94 -0.34 -5.44
CA PHE A 100 5.05 -0.06 -4.53
C PHE A 100 6.35 0.05 -5.30
N LEU A 101 7.22 0.96 -4.90
CA LEU A 101 8.55 1.28 -5.44
C LEU A 101 8.54 1.74 -6.91
N SER A 102 7.79 1.09 -7.79
CA SER A 102 7.63 1.45 -9.21
C SER A 102 6.22 1.09 -9.70
N ALA A 103 5.74 1.77 -10.73
CA ALA A 103 4.37 1.64 -11.23
C ALA A 103 4.03 0.26 -11.81
N ASP A 104 5.02 -0.53 -12.19
CA ASP A 104 4.88 -1.91 -12.68
C ASP A 104 4.79 -2.94 -11.54
N ARG A 105 5.20 -2.57 -10.33
CA ARG A 105 5.07 -3.41 -9.14
C ARG A 105 3.70 -3.17 -8.48
N THR A 106 2.69 -3.79 -9.04
CA THR A 106 1.31 -3.65 -8.58
C THR A 106 0.92 -4.73 -7.58
N ILE A 107 -0.03 -4.39 -6.71
CA ILE A 107 -0.64 -5.33 -5.78
C ILE A 107 -2.16 -5.12 -5.74
N THR A 108 -2.88 -6.21 -5.71
CA THR A 108 -4.32 -6.25 -5.41
C THR A 108 -4.58 -7.40 -4.46
N ILE A 109 -5.26 -7.11 -3.35
CA ILE A 109 -5.73 -8.12 -2.41
C ILE A 109 -7.24 -8.04 -2.37
N ASN A 110 -7.92 -9.15 -2.64
CA ASN A 110 -9.37 -9.26 -2.55
C ASN A 110 -9.73 -10.41 -1.61
N LEU A 111 -10.10 -10.08 -0.37
CA LEU A 111 -10.42 -11.09 0.64
C LEU A 111 -11.76 -11.77 0.36
N ARG A 112 -12.66 -11.14 -0.39
CA ARG A 112 -13.95 -11.72 -0.75
C ARG A 112 -13.80 -12.87 -1.74
N GLU A 113 -12.86 -12.73 -2.66
CA GLU A 113 -12.51 -13.77 -3.63
C GLU A 113 -11.39 -14.69 -3.14
N GLY A 114 -10.71 -14.35 -2.03
CA GLY A 114 -9.57 -15.09 -1.53
C GLY A 114 -8.37 -15.07 -2.49
N LYS A 115 -8.11 -13.91 -3.11
CA LYS A 115 -7.10 -13.75 -4.15
C LYS A 115 -6.18 -12.58 -3.87
N MET A 116 -4.93 -12.77 -4.26
CA MET A 116 -3.92 -11.71 -4.35
C MET A 116 -3.32 -11.72 -5.74
N ILE A 117 -3.17 -10.53 -6.33
CA ILE A 117 -2.50 -10.35 -7.61
C ILE A 117 -1.27 -9.48 -7.37
N LEU A 118 -0.11 -10.02 -7.63
CA LEU A 118 1.17 -9.34 -7.44
C LEU A 118 1.87 -9.19 -8.79
N SER A 119 2.01 -7.95 -9.26
CA SER A 119 2.60 -7.64 -10.58
C SER A 119 2.02 -8.49 -11.72
N GLY A 120 0.68 -8.61 -11.72
CA GLY A 120 -0.07 -9.40 -12.71
C GLY A 120 -0.15 -10.90 -12.45
N LYS A 121 0.56 -11.43 -11.46
CA LYS A 121 0.53 -12.84 -11.09
C LYS A 121 -0.49 -13.08 -9.98
N GLU A 122 -1.50 -13.89 -10.27
CA GLU A 122 -2.51 -14.29 -9.31
C GLU A 122 -1.99 -15.39 -8.36
N THR A 123 -2.30 -15.24 -7.08
CA THR A 123 -2.02 -16.22 -6.03
C THR A 123 -3.25 -16.35 -5.14
N ALA A 124 -3.66 -17.56 -4.83
CA ALA A 124 -4.72 -17.79 -3.86
C ALA A 124 -4.25 -17.41 -2.44
N LEU A 125 -5.12 -16.75 -1.69
CA LEU A 125 -4.94 -16.53 -0.26
C LEU A 125 -5.63 -17.65 0.51
N GLU A 126 -4.90 -18.33 1.35
CA GLU A 126 -5.49 -19.31 2.24
C GLU A 126 -6.32 -18.62 3.34
N ARG A 127 -7.30 -19.35 3.84
CA ARG A 127 -8.16 -18.84 4.92
C ARG A 127 -7.31 -18.52 6.16
N GLY A 128 -7.41 -17.30 6.66
CA GLY A 128 -6.66 -16.85 7.83
C GLY A 128 -5.27 -16.26 7.53
N GLU A 129 -4.84 -16.19 6.27
CA GLU A 129 -3.62 -15.44 5.91
C GLU A 129 -3.82 -13.94 5.98
N ALA A 130 -5.02 -13.49 5.63
CA ALA A 130 -5.43 -12.11 5.77
C ALA A 130 -6.85 -12.02 6.34
N ILE A 131 -7.12 -11.03 7.16
CA ILE A 131 -8.37 -10.84 7.88
C ILE A 131 -8.77 -9.36 7.80
N ALA A 132 -10.03 -9.10 7.41
CA ALA A 132 -10.62 -7.78 7.55
C ALA A 132 -11.20 -7.65 8.95
N PHE A 133 -10.81 -6.61 9.67
CA PHE A 133 -11.30 -6.33 11.01
C PHE A 133 -11.28 -4.83 11.28
N ASP A 134 -12.37 -4.31 11.81
CA ASP A 134 -12.52 -2.90 12.21
C ASP A 134 -12.05 -1.89 11.13
N GLY A 135 -12.45 -2.13 9.89
CA GLY A 135 -12.13 -1.26 8.75
C GLY A 135 -10.67 -1.31 8.27
N GLU A 136 -9.90 -2.31 8.68
CA GLU A 136 -8.52 -2.50 8.26
C GLU A 136 -8.33 -3.92 7.71
N LEU A 137 -7.38 -4.07 6.80
CA LEU A 137 -6.88 -5.34 6.32
C LEU A 137 -5.65 -5.73 7.14
N TYR A 138 -5.74 -6.88 7.82
CA TYR A 138 -4.63 -7.44 8.58
C TYR A 138 -4.02 -8.61 7.81
N LEU A 139 -2.71 -8.58 7.66
CA LEU A 139 -1.94 -9.62 6.98
C LEU A 139 -0.96 -10.25 7.97
N ARG A 140 -0.83 -11.57 7.94
CA ARG A 140 0.18 -12.25 8.77
C ARG A 140 1.57 -11.71 8.47
N ALA A 141 2.37 -11.50 9.52
CA ALA A 141 3.67 -10.84 9.42
C ALA A 141 4.60 -11.47 8.38
N GLU A 142 4.63 -12.80 8.28
CA GLU A 142 5.46 -13.54 7.34
C GLU A 142 5.12 -13.30 5.86
N HIS A 143 3.92 -12.84 5.54
CA HIS A 143 3.52 -12.58 4.16
C HIS A 143 4.05 -11.25 3.61
N PHE A 144 4.39 -10.30 4.47
CA PHE A 144 4.93 -9.02 4.02
C PHE A 144 6.23 -9.17 3.23
N ALA A 145 7.12 -10.06 3.64
CA ALA A 145 8.38 -10.33 2.94
C ALA A 145 8.20 -11.04 1.59
N LYS A 146 7.04 -11.68 1.37
CA LYS A 146 6.67 -12.28 0.08
C LYS A 146 6.16 -11.25 -0.92
N ILE A 147 5.62 -10.14 -0.43
CA ILE A 147 5.04 -9.06 -1.24
C ILE A 147 6.07 -7.97 -1.50
N PHE A 148 6.73 -7.50 -0.45
CA PHE A 148 7.63 -6.34 -0.48
C PHE A 148 9.08 -6.76 -0.24
N PRO A 149 10.06 -6.04 -0.80
CA PRO A 149 11.48 -6.25 -0.50
C PRO A 149 11.83 -5.68 0.89
N LEU A 150 11.34 -6.34 1.92
CA LEU A 150 11.57 -5.98 3.31
C LEU A 150 11.60 -7.22 4.21
N ARG A 151 12.08 -7.05 5.42
CA ARG A 151 11.99 -8.03 6.51
C ARG A 151 11.32 -7.39 7.71
N LEU A 152 10.40 -8.12 8.32
CA LEU A 152 9.78 -7.77 9.58
C LEU A 152 10.35 -8.62 10.71
N ASN A 153 10.82 -7.99 11.76
CA ASN A 153 11.29 -8.66 12.96
C ASN A 153 10.48 -8.16 14.15
N THR A 154 9.68 -9.05 14.72
CA THR A 154 8.80 -8.73 15.85
C THR A 154 9.41 -9.20 17.16
N ASN A 155 9.65 -8.27 18.07
CA ASN A 155 10.00 -8.56 19.45
C ASN A 155 8.77 -8.35 20.34
N LEU A 156 8.05 -9.42 20.64
CA LEU A 156 6.82 -9.36 21.44
C LEU A 156 7.07 -8.94 22.88
N ARG A 157 8.22 -9.31 23.46
CA ARG A 157 8.55 -8.93 24.83
C ARG A 157 8.77 -7.42 24.96
N ALA A 158 9.41 -6.81 23.99
CA ALA A 158 9.61 -5.38 23.91
C ALA A 158 8.45 -4.62 23.25
N GLN A 159 7.50 -5.35 22.65
CA GLN A 159 6.42 -4.79 21.84
C GLN A 159 6.92 -3.90 20.70
N VAL A 160 7.95 -4.35 20.00
CA VAL A 160 8.59 -3.61 18.90
C VAL A 160 8.53 -4.44 17.62
N LEU A 161 8.18 -3.78 16.52
CA LEU A 161 8.29 -4.29 15.16
C LEU A 161 9.39 -3.52 14.43
N HIS A 162 10.48 -4.19 14.12
CA HIS A 162 11.55 -3.64 13.28
C HIS A 162 11.30 -3.95 11.82
N ILE A 163 11.41 -2.91 10.97
CA ILE A 163 11.32 -3.02 9.52
C ILE A 163 12.71 -2.78 8.93
N GLU A 164 13.24 -3.79 8.26
CA GLU A 164 14.44 -3.70 7.44
C GLU A 164 14.04 -3.69 5.97
N THR A 165 14.30 -2.61 5.26
CA THR A 165 14.06 -2.51 3.82
C THR A 165 15.29 -2.99 3.04
N LEU A 166 15.05 -3.82 2.02
CA LEU A 166 16.11 -4.38 1.18
C LEU A 166 16.36 -3.56 -0.08
N GLU A 167 15.47 -2.64 -0.40
CA GLU A 167 15.56 -1.64 -1.46
C GLU A 167 15.21 -0.27 -0.87
N GLU A 168 15.47 0.80 -1.61
CA GLU A 168 15.12 2.14 -1.18
C GLU A 168 13.61 2.39 -1.30
N PHE A 169 12.96 2.64 -0.17
CA PHE A 169 11.54 2.94 -0.10
C PHE A 169 11.27 4.45 -0.15
N PRO A 170 10.07 4.88 -0.55
CA PRO A 170 9.71 6.30 -0.65
C PRO A 170 9.91 7.10 0.64
N TYR A 171 9.69 6.51 1.82
CA TYR A 171 9.93 7.18 3.09
C TYR A 171 11.39 7.61 3.27
N ALA A 172 12.35 6.78 2.82
CA ALA A 172 13.78 7.10 2.92
C ALA A 172 14.15 8.28 2.03
N GLN A 173 13.58 8.36 0.83
CA GLN A 173 13.76 9.51 -0.07
C GLN A 173 13.14 10.78 0.53
N ARG A 174 11.98 10.69 1.16
CA ARG A 174 11.35 11.83 1.85
C ARG A 174 12.24 12.34 2.98
N LEU A 175 12.73 11.46 3.85
CA LEU A 175 13.62 11.83 4.95
C LEU A 175 14.92 12.46 4.46
N ALA A 176 15.50 11.94 3.37
CA ALA A 176 16.71 12.51 2.78
C ALA A 176 16.47 13.94 2.28
N ARG A 177 15.33 14.21 1.64
CA ARG A 177 14.95 15.57 1.20
C ARG A 177 14.71 16.51 2.38
N GLU A 178 14.06 16.05 3.44
CA GLU A 178 13.85 16.84 4.66
C GLU A 178 15.17 17.24 5.32
N ARG A 179 16.09 16.30 5.50
CA ARG A 179 17.43 16.58 6.04
C ARG A 179 18.22 17.56 5.18
N ALA A 180 18.17 17.41 3.85
CA ALA A 180 18.84 18.33 2.94
C ALA A 180 18.29 19.75 3.05
N ARG A 181 16.98 19.89 3.23
CA ARG A 181 16.31 21.19 3.43
C ARG A 181 16.74 21.82 4.75
N GLU A 182 16.72 21.08 5.85
CA GLU A 182 17.15 21.56 7.17
C GLU A 182 18.62 22.05 7.17
N LEU A 183 19.50 21.32 6.50
CA LEU A 183 20.90 21.74 6.34
C LEU A 183 21.05 23.04 5.57
N LEU A 184 20.23 23.28 4.53
CA LEU A 184 20.24 24.52 3.76
C LEU A 184 19.67 25.70 4.56
N GLU A 185 18.64 25.48 5.36
CA GLU A 185 18.03 26.49 6.23
C GLU A 185 18.97 26.86 7.39
N GLY A 186 19.63 25.87 8.01
CA GLY A 186 20.63 26.08 9.05
C GLY A 186 21.83 26.90 8.57
N ARG A 187 22.24 26.76 7.30
CA ARG A 187 23.31 27.57 6.69
C ARG A 187 22.89 29.02 6.44
N LYS A 188 21.60 29.28 6.17
CA LYS A 188 21.09 30.64 5.98
C LYS A 188 20.91 31.42 7.29
N GLY A 189 20.70 30.72 8.41
CA GLY A 189 20.57 31.33 9.74
C GLY A 189 21.89 31.61 10.47
N GLY A 190 23.03 31.12 9.99
CA GLY A 190 24.33 31.29 10.58
C GLY A 190 25.21 32.42 10.03
N GLY A 191 24.67 33.27 9.20
CA GLY A 191 25.36 34.40 8.57
C GLY A 191 24.96 35.74 9.21
N GLN A 192 25.41 36.00 10.41
CA GLN A 192 25.57 37.37 10.96
C GLN A 192 26.97 37.52 11.53
#